data_3a66569c8e9cda80596e42b75dc5ea7d
#
_entry.id   3a66569c8e9cda80596e42b75dc5ea7d
#
_cell.length_a   1.000
_cell.length_b   1.000
_cell.length_c   1.000
_cell.angle_alpha   90.00
_cell.angle_beta   90.00
_cell.angle_gamma   90.00
#
_symmetry.space_group_name_H-M   'P 1'
#
loop_
_entity.id
_entity.type
_entity.pdbx_description
1 polymer ?
#
loop_
_entity_poly.entity_id
_entity_poly.type
_entity_poly.pdbx_seq_one_letter_code
_entity_poly.pdbx_strand_id
1 'polypeptide(L)'
;DKNFQDKLKDAATSIKVGSVWEAGNVVGPMITNRNDKLLQALTLEPGESWLVPPKFIDEKQYILAPTVKWGVKPGSYSFRTELFGPMLSVACIDNLQQGIELVNSLDYGLTSGLQSLDENEQKLWKDSILAGNLYINRGITGAIVNRQPFGGMKLSAFGGGVKAGGPNYCACLVKITDKPESNTDYKQSYPHAYEEEFAHARD
;
A
#
# COMPACT_ATOMS: atom_id res chain seq x y z
N ASP A 1 -18.39 -14.60 0.87
CA ASP A 1 -19.15 -14.62 -0.38
C ASP A 1 -18.42 -15.47 -1.43
N LYS A 2 -19.11 -16.50 -1.94
CA LYS A 2 -18.53 -17.45 -2.90
C LYS A 2 -18.26 -16.78 -4.26
N ASN A 3 -19.13 -15.88 -4.70
CA ASN A 3 -18.96 -15.15 -5.96
C ASN A 3 -17.68 -14.30 -5.96
N PHE A 4 -17.36 -13.68 -4.83
CA PHE A 4 -16.10 -12.94 -4.68
C PHE A 4 -14.87 -13.89 -4.74
N GLN A 5 -14.95 -15.06 -4.09
CA GLN A 5 -13.87 -16.05 -4.15
C GLN A 5 -13.63 -16.54 -5.59
N ASP A 6 -14.70 -16.87 -6.31
CA ASP A 6 -14.60 -17.35 -7.68
C ASP A 6 -13.96 -16.27 -8.59
N LYS A 7 -14.42 -15.03 -8.50
CA LYS A 7 -13.82 -13.91 -9.25
C LYS A 7 -12.35 -13.63 -8.89
N LEU A 8 -12.01 -13.71 -7.60
CA LEU A 8 -10.63 -13.53 -7.16
C LEU A 8 -9.73 -14.65 -7.67
N LYS A 9 -10.22 -15.89 -7.63
CA LYS A 9 -9.52 -17.04 -8.18
C LYS A 9 -9.28 -16.87 -9.68
N ASP A 10 -10.33 -16.54 -10.44
CA ASP A 10 -10.23 -16.33 -11.89
C ASP A 10 -9.25 -15.20 -12.23
N ALA A 11 -9.32 -14.06 -11.51
CA ALA A 11 -8.40 -12.97 -11.68
C ALA A 11 -6.95 -13.38 -11.41
N ALA A 12 -6.68 -14.06 -10.29
CA ALA A 12 -5.33 -14.47 -9.94
C ALA A 12 -4.75 -15.50 -10.92
N THR A 13 -5.57 -16.46 -11.39
CA THR A 13 -5.13 -17.50 -12.33
C THR A 13 -5.00 -17.03 -13.77
N SER A 14 -5.65 -15.92 -14.14
CA SER A 14 -5.54 -15.31 -15.47
C SER A 14 -4.26 -14.50 -15.68
N ILE A 15 -3.55 -14.16 -14.62
CA ILE A 15 -2.30 -13.39 -14.68
C ILE A 15 -1.22 -14.23 -15.34
N LYS A 16 -0.64 -13.72 -16.43
CA LYS A 16 0.46 -14.38 -17.14
C LYS A 16 1.75 -14.28 -16.34
N VAL A 17 2.43 -15.41 -16.23
CA VAL A 17 3.62 -15.58 -15.39
C VAL A 17 4.74 -16.19 -16.22
N GLY A 18 5.94 -15.66 -16.14
CA GLY A 18 7.07 -16.20 -16.89
C GLY A 18 8.25 -15.24 -17.00
N SER A 19 9.07 -15.45 -18.02
CA SER A 19 10.24 -14.62 -18.29
C SER A 19 9.87 -13.18 -18.57
N VAL A 20 10.65 -12.22 -18.03
CA VAL A 20 10.50 -10.79 -18.32
C VAL A 20 10.80 -10.42 -19.77
N TRP A 21 11.46 -11.32 -20.52
CA TRP A 21 11.75 -11.13 -21.93
C TRP A 21 10.59 -11.55 -22.87
N GLU A 22 9.55 -12.13 -22.30
CA GLU A 22 8.35 -12.50 -23.05
C GLU A 22 7.27 -11.45 -22.85
N ALA A 23 6.88 -10.78 -23.94
CA ALA A 23 5.84 -9.77 -23.91
C ALA A 23 4.50 -10.35 -23.42
N GLY A 24 3.88 -9.63 -22.48
CA GLY A 24 2.59 -10.02 -21.90
C GLY A 24 2.67 -10.77 -20.57
N ASN A 25 3.84 -11.20 -20.13
CA ASN A 25 4.02 -11.67 -18.75
C ASN A 25 3.94 -10.49 -17.77
N VAL A 26 3.16 -10.65 -16.72
CA VAL A 26 2.91 -9.63 -15.69
C VAL A 26 3.73 -9.93 -14.44
N VAL A 27 3.85 -11.21 -14.07
CA VAL A 27 4.63 -11.67 -12.93
C VAL A 27 5.89 -12.35 -13.44
N GLY A 28 7.04 -11.80 -13.07
CA GLY A 28 8.36 -12.31 -13.39
C GLY A 28 9.04 -12.98 -12.19
N PRO A 29 10.36 -13.21 -12.28
CA PRO A 29 11.15 -13.81 -11.20
C PRO A 29 11.17 -12.92 -9.95
N MET A 30 11.15 -13.55 -8.79
CA MET A 30 11.46 -12.92 -7.51
C MET A 30 12.96 -12.56 -7.44
N ILE A 31 13.34 -11.66 -6.55
CA ILE A 31 14.74 -11.26 -6.32
C ILE A 31 15.61 -12.46 -5.91
N THR A 32 15.03 -13.38 -5.15
CA THR A 32 15.72 -14.60 -4.66
C THR A 32 14.73 -15.75 -4.56
N ASN A 33 15.22 -16.98 -4.79
CA ASN A 33 14.51 -18.21 -4.52
C ASN A 33 14.58 -18.65 -3.04
N ARG A 34 15.39 -17.95 -2.23
CA ARG A 34 15.57 -18.20 -0.80
C ARG A 34 14.89 -17.10 0.04
N ASN A 35 13.64 -16.83 -0.25
CA ASN A 35 12.83 -15.94 0.57
C ASN A 35 12.19 -16.76 1.70
N ASP A 36 12.90 -16.94 2.81
CA ASP A 36 12.45 -17.75 3.93
C ASP A 36 11.11 -17.27 4.49
N LYS A 37 10.85 -15.96 4.48
CA LYS A 37 9.57 -15.41 4.91
C LYS A 37 8.42 -15.88 4.03
N LEU A 38 8.62 -15.84 2.72
CA LEU A 38 7.62 -16.32 1.77
C LEU A 38 7.44 -17.84 1.89
N LEU A 39 8.53 -18.60 1.94
CA LEU A 39 8.47 -20.06 2.08
C LEU A 39 7.74 -20.49 3.35
N GLN A 40 7.98 -19.81 4.47
CA GLN A 40 7.23 -20.05 5.70
C GLN A 40 5.74 -19.76 5.53
N ALA A 41 5.41 -18.64 4.87
CA ALA A 41 4.02 -18.28 4.60
C ALA A 41 3.28 -19.24 3.65
N LEU A 42 4.01 -20.06 2.86
CA LEU A 42 3.42 -21.11 2.05
C LEU A 42 2.93 -22.33 2.87
N THR A 43 3.07 -22.31 4.18
CA THR A 43 2.47 -23.29 5.08
C THR A 43 1.12 -22.80 5.58
N LEU A 44 0.10 -23.65 5.58
CA LEU A 44 -1.23 -23.32 6.11
C LEU A 44 -1.24 -23.43 7.64
N GLU A 45 -1.78 -22.40 8.29
CA GLU A 45 -2.11 -22.44 9.71
C GLU A 45 -3.56 -22.94 9.94
N PRO A 46 -3.94 -23.34 11.17
CA PRO A 46 -5.28 -23.85 11.43
C PRO A 46 -6.39 -22.86 11.05
N GLY A 47 -7.28 -23.28 10.16
CA GLY A 47 -8.40 -22.47 9.62
C GLY A 47 -8.09 -21.76 8.32
N GLU A 48 -6.85 -21.78 7.84
CA GLU A 48 -6.48 -21.26 6.52
C GLU A 48 -6.70 -22.33 5.43
N SER A 49 -6.88 -21.85 4.20
CA SER A 49 -7.00 -22.70 3.01
C SER A 49 -6.39 -22.01 1.79
N TRP A 50 -6.09 -22.77 0.76
CA TRP A 50 -5.68 -22.18 -0.53
C TRP A 50 -6.90 -21.92 -1.39
N LEU A 51 -7.14 -20.65 -1.74
CA LEU A 51 -8.03 -20.30 -2.84
C LEU A 51 -7.32 -20.50 -4.18
N VAL A 52 -6.04 -20.10 -4.25
CA VAL A 52 -5.12 -20.43 -5.34
C VAL A 52 -3.84 -20.98 -4.71
N PRO A 53 -3.56 -22.29 -4.87
CA PRO A 53 -2.39 -22.90 -4.24
C PRO A 53 -1.08 -22.43 -4.88
N PRO A 54 0.03 -22.45 -4.12
CA PRO A 54 1.34 -22.05 -4.64
C PRO A 54 1.81 -23.01 -5.74
N LYS A 55 2.36 -22.43 -6.80
CA LYS A 55 2.95 -23.14 -7.92
C LYS A 55 4.20 -22.44 -8.40
N PHE A 56 5.36 -23.06 -8.22
CA PHE A 56 6.59 -22.62 -8.88
C PHE A 56 6.56 -23.04 -10.35
N ILE A 57 6.95 -22.14 -11.23
CA ILE A 57 6.91 -22.33 -12.69
C ILE A 57 8.25 -22.83 -13.21
N ASP A 58 9.34 -22.49 -12.53
CA ASP A 58 10.70 -22.86 -12.90
C ASP A 58 11.34 -23.80 -11.86
N GLU A 59 12.28 -24.63 -12.32
CA GLU A 59 12.99 -25.59 -11.47
C GLU A 59 13.86 -24.89 -10.39
N LYS A 60 14.34 -23.67 -10.67
CA LYS A 60 15.16 -22.90 -9.72
C LYS A 60 14.32 -22.16 -8.68
N GLN A 61 13.00 -22.23 -8.78
CA GLN A 61 12.03 -21.64 -7.84
C GLN A 61 12.12 -20.10 -7.71
N TYR A 62 12.52 -19.42 -8.78
CA TYR A 62 12.49 -17.96 -8.81
C TYR A 62 11.12 -17.41 -9.22
N ILE A 63 10.34 -18.17 -9.97
CA ILE A 63 9.05 -17.73 -10.51
C ILE A 63 7.94 -18.48 -9.78
N LEU A 64 7.27 -17.78 -8.87
CA LEU A 64 6.05 -18.25 -8.19
C LEU A 64 4.84 -17.65 -8.91
N ALA A 65 3.87 -18.48 -9.27
CA ALA A 65 2.58 -18.00 -9.77
C ALA A 65 1.78 -17.28 -8.66
N PRO A 66 0.89 -16.33 -9.01
CA PRO A 66 0.02 -15.69 -8.04
C PRO A 66 -0.69 -16.70 -7.17
N THR A 67 -0.54 -16.52 -5.87
CA THR A 67 -1.00 -17.45 -4.84
C THR A 67 -1.97 -16.72 -3.92
N VAL A 68 -3.09 -17.32 -3.54
CA VAL A 68 -4.09 -16.71 -2.67
C VAL A 68 -4.40 -17.60 -1.49
N LYS A 69 -4.05 -17.14 -0.29
CA LYS A 69 -4.37 -17.76 0.99
C LYS A 69 -5.64 -17.14 1.55
N TRP A 70 -6.61 -17.99 1.88
CA TRP A 70 -7.93 -17.60 2.38
C TRP A 70 -8.11 -17.95 3.84
N GLY A 71 -8.83 -17.11 4.58
CA GLY A 71 -9.14 -17.34 5.99
C GLY A 71 -7.98 -17.06 6.93
N VAL A 72 -7.06 -16.17 6.49
CA VAL A 72 -5.92 -15.74 7.30
C VAL A 72 -6.43 -15.03 8.55
N LYS A 73 -5.95 -15.43 9.71
CA LYS A 73 -6.38 -14.87 10.99
C LYS A 73 -5.55 -13.66 11.39
N PRO A 74 -6.16 -12.66 12.04
CA PRO A 74 -5.42 -11.57 12.66
C PRO A 74 -4.33 -12.10 13.58
N GLY A 75 -3.12 -11.58 13.42
CA GLY A 75 -1.96 -11.96 14.21
C GLY A 75 -1.19 -13.18 13.74
N SER A 76 -1.70 -13.94 12.75
CA SER A 76 -0.96 -15.04 12.12
C SER A 76 0.30 -14.54 11.39
N TYR A 77 1.16 -15.49 11.03
CA TYR A 77 2.40 -15.15 10.32
C TYR A 77 2.15 -14.43 9.01
N SER A 78 1.25 -14.96 8.17
CA SER A 78 0.92 -14.37 6.86
C SER A 78 0.17 -13.02 6.95
N PHE A 79 -0.46 -12.74 8.11
CA PHE A 79 -1.10 -11.45 8.37
C PHE A 79 -0.10 -10.34 8.69
N ARG A 80 0.96 -10.65 9.45
CA ARG A 80 1.91 -9.66 9.98
C ARG A 80 3.16 -9.46 9.14
N THR A 81 3.47 -10.41 8.25
CA THR A 81 4.77 -10.46 7.57
C THR A 81 4.68 -9.95 6.16
N GLU A 82 5.54 -8.99 5.81
CA GLU A 82 5.76 -8.58 4.43
C GLU A 82 6.57 -9.64 3.69
N LEU A 83 6.00 -10.21 2.62
CA LEU A 83 6.51 -11.42 2.01
C LEU A 83 7.39 -11.18 0.78
N PHE A 84 7.33 -10.02 0.15
CA PHE A 84 8.05 -9.70 -1.09
C PHE A 84 7.90 -10.77 -2.19
N GLY A 85 6.69 -11.24 -2.40
CA GLY A 85 6.37 -12.26 -3.40
C GLY A 85 4.91 -12.19 -3.85
N PRO A 86 4.53 -12.93 -4.89
CA PRO A 86 3.20 -12.87 -5.49
C PRO A 86 2.17 -13.67 -4.68
N MET A 87 2.06 -13.38 -3.40
CA MET A 87 1.12 -14.01 -2.49
C MET A 87 0.17 -12.99 -1.88
N LEU A 88 -1.12 -13.25 -1.95
CA LEU A 88 -2.19 -12.50 -1.33
C LEU A 88 -2.74 -13.27 -0.12
N SER A 89 -2.77 -12.62 1.03
CA SER A 89 -3.42 -13.13 2.25
C SER A 89 -4.77 -12.44 2.44
N VAL A 90 -5.83 -13.24 2.57
CA VAL A 90 -7.20 -12.73 2.72
C VAL A 90 -7.75 -13.09 4.09
N ALA A 91 -8.02 -12.07 4.89
CA ALA A 91 -8.74 -12.18 6.16
C ALA A 91 -10.21 -11.77 5.96
N CYS A 92 -11.13 -12.50 6.60
CA CYS A 92 -12.53 -12.13 6.61
C CYS A 92 -12.83 -11.29 7.84
N ILE A 93 -13.63 -10.26 7.65
CA ILE A 93 -14.07 -9.31 8.70
C ILE A 93 -15.58 -9.19 8.68
N ASP A 94 -16.17 -8.77 9.80
CA ASP A 94 -17.61 -8.63 9.94
C ASP A 94 -18.10 -7.24 9.47
N ASN A 95 -17.25 -6.22 9.61
CA ASN A 95 -17.59 -4.84 9.25
C ASN A 95 -16.34 -4.01 8.98
N LEU A 96 -16.52 -2.81 8.39
CA LEU A 96 -15.44 -1.90 8.04
C LEU A 96 -14.62 -1.43 9.24
N GLN A 97 -15.26 -1.17 10.37
CA GLN A 97 -14.58 -0.71 11.59
C GLN A 97 -13.54 -1.74 12.05
N GLN A 98 -13.91 -3.02 12.11
CA GLN A 98 -12.99 -4.11 12.42
C GLN A 98 -11.84 -4.17 11.40
N GLY A 99 -12.13 -3.97 10.12
CA GLY A 99 -11.09 -3.93 9.07
C GLY A 99 -10.09 -2.81 9.28
N ILE A 100 -10.56 -1.62 9.63
CA ILE A 100 -9.71 -0.46 9.95
C ILE A 100 -8.81 -0.75 11.16
N GLU A 101 -9.38 -1.29 12.23
CA GLU A 101 -8.63 -1.64 13.45
C GLU A 101 -7.53 -2.67 13.16
N LEU A 102 -7.84 -3.70 12.39
CA LEU A 102 -6.89 -4.74 12.01
C LEU A 102 -5.75 -4.18 11.15
N VAL A 103 -6.06 -3.37 10.13
CA VAL A 103 -5.03 -2.72 9.30
C VAL A 103 -4.19 -1.76 10.14
N ASN A 104 -4.82 -1.01 11.03
CA ASN A 104 -4.13 -0.08 11.92
C ASN A 104 -3.26 -0.78 12.96
N SER A 105 -3.51 -2.04 13.28
CA SER A 105 -2.68 -2.84 14.20
C SER A 105 -1.35 -3.31 13.59
N LEU A 106 -1.18 -3.20 12.28
CA LEU A 106 0.06 -3.55 11.59
C LEU A 106 1.14 -2.49 11.80
N ASP A 107 2.39 -2.91 11.78
CA ASP A 107 3.55 -2.02 11.99
C ASP A 107 3.85 -1.14 10.77
N TYR A 108 3.39 -1.52 9.59
CA TYR A 108 3.60 -0.81 8.34
C TYR A 108 2.34 -0.06 7.88
N GLY A 109 2.54 1.03 7.15
CA GLY A 109 1.45 1.85 6.64
C GLY A 109 1.87 2.65 5.40
N LEU A 110 2.25 1.97 4.31
CA LEU A 110 2.64 2.64 3.07
C LEU A 110 1.42 3.00 2.23
N THR A 111 0.64 2.00 1.83
CA THR A 111 -0.55 2.18 1.01
C THR A 111 -1.73 1.43 1.61
N SER A 112 -2.92 1.97 1.45
CA SER A 112 -4.17 1.29 1.79
C SER A 112 -5.24 1.64 0.77
N GLY A 113 -6.20 0.74 0.54
CA GLY A 113 -7.28 0.92 -0.41
C GLY A 113 -8.63 0.47 0.14
N LEU A 114 -9.68 1.19 -0.21
CA LEU A 114 -11.07 0.84 0.06
C LEU A 114 -11.82 0.68 -1.26
N GLN A 115 -12.60 -0.39 -1.36
CA GLN A 115 -13.57 -0.57 -2.43
C GLN A 115 -14.98 -0.45 -1.81
N SER A 116 -15.60 0.70 -1.96
CA SER A 116 -16.95 0.98 -1.47
C SER A 116 -17.58 2.11 -2.27
N LEU A 117 -18.89 2.04 -2.49
CA LEU A 117 -19.70 3.10 -3.08
C LEU A 117 -20.44 3.92 -2.03
N ASP A 118 -20.35 3.55 -0.75
CA ASP A 118 -20.96 4.30 0.37
C ASP A 118 -20.01 5.42 0.82
N GLU A 119 -20.46 6.66 0.70
CA GLU A 119 -19.70 7.85 1.07
C GLU A 119 -19.41 7.91 2.58
N ASN A 120 -20.27 7.36 3.43
CA ASN A 120 -20.04 7.31 4.88
C ASN A 120 -18.92 6.32 5.21
N GLU A 121 -18.90 5.16 4.56
CA GLU A 121 -17.79 4.21 4.69
C GLU A 121 -16.48 4.82 4.19
N GLN A 122 -16.51 5.50 3.04
CA GLN A 122 -15.34 6.17 2.51
C GLN A 122 -14.82 7.26 3.45
N LYS A 123 -15.72 8.05 4.04
CA LYS A 123 -15.36 9.08 5.01
C LYS A 123 -14.77 8.46 6.27
N LEU A 124 -15.46 7.50 6.88
CA LEU A 124 -15.00 6.79 8.08
C LEU A 124 -13.59 6.23 7.85
N TRP A 125 -13.37 5.56 6.72
CA TRP A 125 -12.10 4.95 6.40
C TRP A 125 -11.00 5.99 6.19
N LYS A 126 -11.25 7.07 5.44
CA LYS A 126 -10.27 8.15 5.23
C LYS A 126 -9.82 8.81 6.53
N ASP A 127 -10.76 9.00 7.45
CA ASP A 127 -10.50 9.70 8.71
C ASP A 127 -9.79 8.81 9.74
N SER A 128 -9.83 7.47 9.55
CA SER A 128 -9.40 6.51 10.57
C SER A 128 -8.19 5.66 10.19
N ILE A 129 -7.94 5.45 8.89
CA ILE A 129 -6.88 4.53 8.44
C ILE A 129 -5.48 5.15 8.60
N LEU A 130 -4.55 4.38 9.13
CA LEU A 130 -3.16 4.80 9.36
C LEU A 130 -2.24 4.30 8.23
N ALA A 131 -2.38 4.89 7.05
CA ALA A 131 -1.48 4.64 5.94
C ALA A 131 -1.15 5.95 5.21
N GLY A 132 0.02 6.01 4.61
CA GLY A 132 0.51 7.23 3.99
C GLY A 132 -0.17 7.59 2.68
N ASN A 133 -0.58 6.60 1.88
CA ASN A 133 -1.25 6.80 0.61
C ASN A 133 -2.55 6.01 0.56
N LEU A 134 -3.64 6.71 0.30
CA LEU A 134 -5.00 6.19 0.36
C LEU A 134 -5.63 6.15 -1.04
N TYR A 135 -6.31 5.05 -1.34
CA TYR A 135 -6.95 4.85 -2.63
C TYR A 135 -8.39 4.36 -2.45
N ILE A 136 -9.33 4.97 -3.17
CA ILE A 136 -10.74 4.55 -3.17
C ILE A 136 -11.12 4.12 -4.58
N ASN A 137 -11.71 2.92 -4.67
CA ASN A 137 -12.24 2.32 -5.90
C ASN A 137 -11.21 2.23 -7.04
N ARG A 138 -9.94 2.02 -6.70
CA ARG A 138 -8.84 1.80 -7.65
C ARG A 138 -7.75 0.92 -7.05
N GLY A 139 -6.81 0.49 -7.89
CA GLY A 139 -5.61 -0.24 -7.42
C GLY A 139 -4.74 0.62 -6.51
N ILE A 140 -4.06 -0.02 -5.57
CA ILE A 140 -3.19 0.62 -4.57
C ILE A 140 -1.74 0.75 -5.04
N THR A 141 -1.44 0.41 -6.29
CA THR A 141 -0.12 0.48 -6.91
C THR A 141 0.04 1.75 -7.74
N GLY A 142 1.28 2.21 -7.91
CA GLY A 142 1.63 3.23 -8.89
C GLY A 142 1.35 4.66 -8.44
N ALA A 143 2.19 5.19 -7.56
CA ALA A 143 2.31 6.64 -7.41
C ALA A 143 2.99 7.23 -8.65
N ILE A 144 2.45 8.35 -9.15
CA ILE A 144 3.01 9.07 -10.30
C ILE A 144 3.66 10.33 -9.77
N VAL A 145 4.93 10.53 -10.11
CA VAL A 145 5.70 11.74 -9.77
C VAL A 145 4.93 12.99 -10.23
N ASN A 146 4.93 14.01 -9.38
CA ASN A 146 4.20 15.28 -9.57
C ASN A 146 2.66 15.19 -9.62
N ARG A 147 2.07 14.01 -9.46
CA ARG A 147 0.60 13.88 -9.33
C ARG A 147 0.14 13.56 -7.92
N GLN A 148 1.00 12.88 -7.16
CA GLN A 148 0.67 12.45 -5.81
C GLN A 148 1.95 12.40 -4.98
N PRO A 149 2.02 13.13 -3.85
CA PRO A 149 3.07 12.92 -2.86
C PRO A 149 3.03 11.48 -2.35
N PHE A 150 4.19 10.81 -2.31
CA PHE A 150 4.27 9.41 -1.94
C PHE A 150 5.17 9.20 -0.72
N GLY A 151 4.65 8.56 0.30
CA GLY A 151 5.35 8.24 1.53
C GLY A 151 4.44 7.52 2.51
N GLY A 152 5.05 6.77 3.42
CA GLY A 152 4.36 5.94 4.39
C GLY A 152 4.12 6.62 5.74
N MET A 153 3.51 5.84 6.62
CA MET A 153 3.40 6.06 8.06
C MET A 153 4.04 4.89 8.80
N LYS A 154 4.19 5.00 10.12
CA LYS A 154 4.73 3.96 11.00
C LYS A 154 6.13 3.51 10.51
N LEU A 155 6.42 2.21 10.46
CA LEU A 155 7.68 1.69 9.95
C LEU A 155 7.88 1.85 8.42
N SER A 156 6.85 2.34 7.71
CA SER A 156 6.96 2.69 6.29
C SER A 156 7.44 4.14 6.07
N ALA A 157 7.94 4.81 7.09
CA ALA A 157 8.48 6.16 7.01
C ALA A 157 9.70 6.33 7.91
N PHE A 158 10.54 7.33 7.58
CA PHE A 158 11.64 7.79 8.42
C PHE A 158 11.40 9.23 8.88
N GLY A 159 11.88 9.56 10.08
CA GLY A 159 11.81 10.92 10.62
C GLY A 159 10.38 11.48 10.67
N GLY A 160 10.20 12.69 10.20
CA GLY A 160 8.90 13.40 10.21
C GLY A 160 7.87 12.91 9.20
N GLY A 161 8.13 11.80 8.47
CA GLY A 161 7.18 11.25 7.50
C GLY A 161 6.94 12.15 6.28
N VAL A 162 7.96 12.87 5.83
CA VAL A 162 7.87 13.74 4.66
C VAL A 162 7.69 12.92 3.41
N LYS A 163 6.68 13.27 2.61
CA LYS A 163 6.35 12.54 1.38
C LYS A 163 7.15 13.07 0.19
N ALA A 164 7.74 12.16 -0.59
CA ALA A 164 8.41 12.49 -1.84
C ALA A 164 7.44 13.19 -2.80
N GLY A 165 7.89 14.30 -3.40
CA GLY A 165 7.06 15.15 -4.25
C GLY A 165 6.01 16.00 -3.49
N GLY A 166 6.04 15.98 -2.16
CA GLY A 166 5.19 16.83 -1.33
C GLY A 166 5.76 18.25 -1.16
N PRO A 167 4.91 19.20 -0.78
CA PRO A 167 5.32 20.62 -0.68
C PRO A 167 6.42 20.87 0.35
N ASN A 168 6.49 20.03 1.39
CA ASN A 168 7.47 20.15 2.48
C ASN A 168 8.70 19.24 2.29
N TYR A 169 8.85 18.59 1.13
CA TYR A 169 9.95 17.63 0.94
C TYR A 169 11.32 18.26 1.09
N CYS A 170 11.52 19.45 0.53
CA CYS A 170 12.80 20.16 0.63
C CYS A 170 13.12 20.65 2.05
N ALA A 171 12.14 20.78 2.93
CA ALA A 171 12.35 21.23 4.30
C ALA A 171 13.22 20.23 5.12
N CYS A 172 13.22 18.94 4.77
CA CYS A 172 14.08 17.96 5.42
C CYS A 172 15.58 18.05 5.01
N LEU A 173 15.89 18.82 3.96
CA LEU A 173 17.24 18.99 3.45
C LEU A 173 17.92 20.28 3.96
N VAL A 174 17.22 21.08 4.76
CA VAL A 174 17.72 22.37 5.27
C VAL A 174 17.79 22.35 6.80
N LYS A 175 18.74 23.09 7.32
CA LYS A 175 18.82 23.37 8.76
C LYS A 175 18.00 24.65 9.04
N ILE A 176 16.94 24.49 9.83
CA ILE A 176 16.16 25.63 10.28
C ILE A 176 16.88 26.23 11.50
N THR A 177 17.14 27.54 11.44
CA THR A 177 17.71 28.30 12.57
C THR A 177 16.84 29.52 12.78
N ASP A 178 16.64 29.90 14.05
CA ASP A 178 15.95 31.13 14.39
C ASP A 178 16.76 32.31 13.84
N LYS A 179 16.09 33.18 13.13
CA LYS A 179 16.68 34.42 12.67
C LYS A 179 16.56 35.43 13.81
N PRO A 180 17.63 36.14 14.22
CA PRO A 180 17.47 37.19 15.18
C PRO A 180 16.42 38.19 14.66
N GLU A 181 15.53 38.64 15.54
CA GLU A 181 14.45 39.56 15.21
C GLU A 181 15.02 40.74 14.44
N SER A 182 14.82 40.73 13.14
CA SER A 182 14.98 41.97 12.32
C SER A 182 13.62 42.62 12.32
N ASN A 183 13.57 43.88 12.67
CA ASN A 183 12.39 44.79 12.59
C ASN A 183 11.91 45.01 11.15
N THR A 184 11.92 43.97 10.33
CA THR A 184 11.42 44.04 8.95
C THR A 184 9.99 43.52 8.91
N ASP A 185 9.10 44.42 8.56
CA ASP A 185 7.69 44.22 8.32
C ASP A 185 7.48 43.03 7.36
N TYR A 186 7.03 41.87 7.88
CA TYR A 186 6.80 40.65 7.10
C TYR A 186 5.76 40.79 5.99
N LYS A 187 5.03 41.90 5.96
CA LYS A 187 4.02 42.21 4.94
C LYS A 187 4.59 42.51 3.56
N GLN A 188 5.90 42.77 3.42
CA GLN A 188 6.50 43.15 2.13
C GLN A 188 7.22 42.00 1.40
N SER A 189 7.33 40.82 1.94
CA SER A 189 8.18 39.76 1.36
C SER A 189 7.45 38.61 0.67
N TYR A 190 6.14 38.60 0.65
CA TYR A 190 5.36 37.62 -0.14
C TYR A 190 4.61 38.34 -1.26
N PRO A 191 4.99 38.15 -2.52
CA PRO A 191 4.17 38.63 -3.64
C PRO A 191 2.80 37.92 -3.60
N HIS A 192 1.74 38.66 -3.86
CA HIS A 192 0.34 38.21 -3.89
C HIS A 192 0.03 37.05 -4.87
N ALA A 193 1.02 36.53 -5.58
CA ALA A 193 0.86 35.44 -6.56
C ALA A 193 0.41 34.11 -5.96
N TYR A 194 0.50 33.92 -4.62
CA TYR A 194 0.08 32.67 -3.97
C TYR A 194 -1.40 32.59 -3.57
N GLU A 195 -2.06 33.75 -3.44
CA GLU A 195 -3.48 33.78 -3.04
C GLU A 195 -4.43 33.41 -4.20
N GLU A 196 -4.05 33.67 -5.44
CA GLU A 196 -4.87 33.35 -6.62
C GLU A 196 -4.80 31.88 -7.02
N GLU A 197 -3.65 31.19 -6.85
CA GLU A 197 -3.52 29.77 -7.20
C GLU A 197 -4.27 28.83 -6.23
N PHE A 198 -4.45 29.22 -4.96
CA PHE A 198 -5.20 28.41 -3.99
C PHE A 198 -6.71 28.66 -3.99
N ALA A 199 -7.19 29.75 -4.59
CA ALA A 199 -8.61 30.03 -4.72
C ALA A 199 -9.32 29.09 -5.70
N HIS A 200 -8.62 28.65 -6.75
CA HIS A 200 -9.15 27.74 -7.78
C HIS A 200 -9.05 26.24 -7.42
N ALA A 201 -8.49 25.88 -6.29
CA ALA A 201 -8.39 24.49 -5.83
C ALA A 201 -9.52 24.07 -4.88
N ARG A 202 -10.53 24.93 -4.65
CA ARG A 202 -11.66 24.69 -3.72
C ARG A 202 -13.02 24.54 -4.40
N ASP A 203 -13.09 24.64 -5.73
CA ASP A 203 -14.30 24.36 -6.52
C ASP A 203 -14.18 22.95 -7.24
#